data_1f209de4e2a0a876c74e3cf36dc2b5e4
#
_entry.id   1f209de4e2a0a876c74e3cf36dc2b5e4
#
_cell.length_a   1.000
_cell.length_b   1.000
_cell.length_c   1.000
_cell.angle_alpha   90.00
_cell.angle_beta   90.00
_cell.angle_gamma   90.00
#
_symmetry.space_group_name_H-M   'P 1'
#
loop_
_entity.id
_entity.type
_entity.pdbx_description
1 polymer ?
#
loop_
_entity_poly.entity_id
_entity_poly.type
_entity_poly.pdbx_seq_one_letter_code
_entity_poly.pdbx_strand_id
1 'polypeptide(L)'
;MPDVATSRRIEERGTVSTPSTMIFHQTKLADIVEVRLDPRCDERGFFARSWCEREFASHGLNTRLVQCNVSFNVRKGTLRGMHYQDEPHGEAKLVRCTQGAIYDVAVDLRPQSPTFQQWVAAVLSAENRHMLFIPEGCAHGFLTLADNTEVFYQMSEFYYPESARGVRFDDPAFQISWPEKIEVISERDRTYPDFKA
;
A
#
# COMPACT_ATOMS: atom_id res chain seq x y z
N MET A 1 -67.98 -27.57 3.62
CA MET A 1 -66.82 -27.82 2.79
C MET A 1 -66.13 -26.52 2.62
N PRO A 2 -65.06 -26.18 3.34
CA PRO A 2 -64.31 -24.96 3.09
C PRO A 2 -63.20 -25.21 2.06
N ASP A 3 -63.09 -24.22 1.23
CA ASP A 3 -62.19 -24.10 0.08
C ASP A 3 -60.75 -24.00 0.52
N VAL A 4 -59.85 -24.80 -0.09
CA VAL A 4 -58.44 -24.82 0.24
C VAL A 4 -57.72 -23.79 -0.64
N ALA A 5 -57.38 -22.64 -0.03
CA ALA A 5 -56.56 -21.62 -0.67
C ALA A 5 -55.12 -22.14 -0.88
N THR A 6 -54.75 -22.33 -2.14
CA THR A 6 -53.40 -22.71 -2.58
C THR A 6 -52.49 -21.50 -2.41
N SER A 7 -51.68 -21.50 -1.35
CA SER A 7 -50.61 -20.54 -1.13
C SER A 7 -49.49 -20.75 -2.17
N ARG A 8 -49.39 -19.83 -3.14
CA ARG A 8 -48.21 -19.75 -4.02
C ARG A 8 -47.02 -19.24 -3.22
N ARG A 9 -46.02 -20.10 -3.01
CA ARG A 9 -44.71 -19.67 -2.55
C ARG A 9 -44.09 -18.76 -3.63
N ILE A 10 -43.88 -17.50 -3.27
CA ILE A 10 -43.01 -16.61 -4.02
C ILE A 10 -41.57 -17.07 -3.72
N GLU A 11 -40.95 -17.71 -4.70
CA GLU A 11 -39.49 -17.95 -4.67
C GLU A 11 -38.80 -16.58 -4.78
N GLU A 12 -38.37 -16.04 -3.66
CA GLU A 12 -37.36 -14.99 -3.64
C GLU A 12 -36.06 -15.53 -4.27
N ARG A 13 -35.88 -15.19 -5.53
CA ARG A 13 -34.56 -15.35 -6.16
C ARG A 13 -33.59 -14.44 -5.41
N GLY A 14 -32.91 -15.01 -4.43
CA GLY A 14 -31.79 -14.37 -3.78
C GLY A 14 -30.79 -13.94 -4.85
N THR A 15 -30.63 -12.65 -5.04
CA THR A 15 -29.52 -12.10 -5.83
C THR A 15 -28.24 -12.53 -5.12
N VAL A 16 -27.55 -13.52 -5.69
CA VAL A 16 -26.20 -13.87 -5.25
C VAL A 16 -25.34 -12.64 -5.53
N SER A 17 -25.12 -11.82 -4.50
CA SER A 17 -24.25 -10.68 -4.62
C SER A 17 -22.86 -11.21 -4.96
N THR A 18 -22.35 -10.84 -6.13
CA THR A 18 -20.97 -11.14 -6.51
C THR A 18 -20.06 -10.64 -5.38
N PRO A 19 -19.12 -11.45 -4.88
CA PRO A 19 -18.21 -10.99 -3.84
C PRO A 19 -17.50 -9.71 -4.28
N SER A 20 -17.39 -8.72 -3.40
CA SER A 20 -16.51 -7.56 -3.65
C SER A 20 -15.10 -8.09 -3.89
N THR A 21 -14.49 -7.66 -4.98
CA THR A 21 -13.10 -8.01 -5.35
C THR A 21 -12.23 -6.76 -5.27
N MET A 22 -10.91 -6.94 -5.27
CA MET A 22 -9.99 -5.82 -5.45
C MET A 22 -9.49 -5.79 -6.90
N ILE A 23 -9.04 -4.62 -7.36
CA ILE A 23 -8.50 -4.43 -8.69
C ILE A 23 -6.99 -4.21 -8.56
N PHE A 24 -6.19 -5.07 -9.21
CA PHE A 24 -4.74 -5.05 -9.15
C PHE A 24 -4.18 -4.46 -10.44
N HIS A 25 -3.46 -3.34 -10.32
CA HIS A 25 -2.82 -2.66 -11.43
C HIS A 25 -1.31 -2.81 -11.31
N GLN A 26 -0.70 -3.47 -12.30
CA GLN A 26 0.76 -3.54 -12.38
C GLN A 26 1.32 -2.14 -12.61
N THR A 27 2.35 -1.78 -11.84
CA THR A 27 3.11 -0.56 -12.08
C THR A 27 4.19 -0.80 -13.14
N LYS A 28 4.99 0.21 -13.43
CA LYS A 28 6.17 0.05 -14.30
C LYS A 28 7.32 -0.74 -13.65
N LEU A 29 7.27 -0.98 -12.35
CA LEU A 29 8.27 -1.78 -11.63
C LEU A 29 7.76 -3.20 -11.40
N ALA A 30 8.68 -4.15 -11.47
CA ALA A 30 8.38 -5.56 -11.25
C ALA A 30 7.82 -5.78 -9.83
N ASP A 31 6.68 -6.47 -9.74
CA ASP A 31 6.01 -6.91 -8.51
C ASP A 31 5.51 -5.78 -7.58
N ILE A 32 5.67 -4.52 -7.95
CA ILE A 32 5.05 -3.40 -7.24
C ILE A 32 3.68 -3.13 -7.86
N VAL A 33 2.63 -3.27 -7.05
CA VAL A 33 1.25 -3.31 -7.53
C VAL A 33 0.40 -2.26 -6.82
N GLU A 34 -0.28 -1.43 -7.60
CA GLU A 34 -1.34 -0.57 -7.07
C GLU A 34 -2.62 -1.40 -6.93
N VAL A 35 -3.18 -1.42 -5.72
CA VAL A 35 -4.41 -2.15 -5.40
C VAL A 35 -5.54 -1.16 -5.14
N ARG A 36 -6.64 -1.30 -5.86
CA ARG A 36 -7.83 -0.47 -5.73
C ARG A 36 -9.00 -1.27 -5.19
N LEU A 37 -9.86 -0.60 -4.44
CA LEU A 37 -11.10 -1.19 -3.97
C LEU A 37 -12.13 -1.25 -5.11
N ASP A 38 -13.00 -2.25 -5.09
CA ASP A 38 -14.23 -2.32 -5.88
C ASP A 38 -15.43 -2.12 -4.94
N PRO A 39 -15.86 -0.87 -4.69
CA PRO A 39 -16.87 -0.56 -3.70
C PRO A 39 -18.28 -0.96 -4.15
N ARG A 40 -19.05 -1.58 -3.28
CA ARG A 40 -20.48 -1.83 -3.40
C ARG A 40 -21.24 -0.74 -2.67
N CYS A 41 -21.83 0.16 -3.41
CA CYS A 41 -22.53 1.33 -2.87
C CYS A 41 -24.02 1.05 -2.66
N ASP A 42 -24.58 1.59 -1.56
CA ASP A 42 -26.00 1.68 -1.28
C ASP A 42 -26.31 2.99 -0.53
N GLU A 43 -27.53 3.18 -0.06
CA GLU A 43 -27.97 4.39 0.66
C GLU A 43 -27.20 4.66 1.97
N ARG A 44 -26.52 3.66 2.54
CA ARG A 44 -25.72 3.77 3.76
C ARG A 44 -24.26 4.18 3.48
N GLY A 45 -23.82 4.16 2.20
CA GLY A 45 -22.46 4.41 1.79
C GLY A 45 -21.92 3.27 0.92
N PHE A 46 -20.79 2.67 1.29
CA PHE A 46 -20.24 1.55 0.53
C PHE A 46 -19.64 0.48 1.45
N PHE A 47 -19.58 -0.73 0.92
CA PHE A 47 -18.76 -1.82 1.44
C PHE A 47 -17.72 -2.22 0.39
N ALA A 48 -16.46 -2.42 0.82
CA ALA A 48 -15.40 -2.92 -0.05
C ALA A 48 -14.44 -3.82 0.73
N ARG A 49 -13.89 -4.81 0.05
CA ARG A 49 -12.78 -5.62 0.55
C ARG A 49 -11.48 -4.83 0.39
N SER A 50 -10.67 -4.78 1.45
CA SER A 50 -9.38 -4.07 1.43
C SER A 50 -8.18 -5.00 1.52
N TRP A 51 -8.38 -6.28 1.83
CA TRP A 51 -7.37 -7.33 1.79
C TRP A 51 -8.02 -8.71 1.72
N CYS A 52 -7.43 -9.61 0.98
CA CYS A 52 -7.84 -11.00 0.91
C CYS A 52 -6.65 -11.87 0.50
N GLU A 53 -6.25 -12.79 1.37
CA GLU A 53 -5.14 -13.71 1.14
C GLU A 53 -5.23 -14.41 -0.24
N ARG A 54 -6.42 -14.92 -0.58
CA ARG A 54 -6.63 -15.65 -1.85
C ARG A 54 -6.45 -14.76 -3.08
N GLU A 55 -6.92 -13.50 -3.01
CA GLU A 55 -6.79 -12.57 -4.12
C GLU A 55 -5.32 -12.15 -4.30
N PHE A 56 -4.61 -11.81 -3.22
CA PHE A 56 -3.18 -11.51 -3.29
C PHE A 56 -2.37 -12.71 -3.81
N ALA A 57 -2.62 -13.93 -3.29
CA ALA A 57 -1.96 -15.15 -3.76
C ALA A 57 -2.22 -15.42 -5.25
N SER A 58 -3.43 -15.17 -5.77
CA SER A 58 -3.75 -15.34 -7.18
C SER A 58 -2.99 -14.39 -8.12
N HIS A 59 -2.49 -13.28 -7.57
CA HIS A 59 -1.62 -12.32 -8.25
C HIS A 59 -0.13 -12.54 -7.97
N GLY A 60 0.24 -13.63 -7.27
CA GLY A 60 1.63 -13.97 -6.94
C GLY A 60 2.24 -13.08 -5.87
N LEU A 61 1.44 -12.33 -5.11
CA LEU A 61 1.91 -11.41 -4.07
C LEU A 61 2.05 -12.13 -2.73
N ASN A 62 3.02 -11.69 -1.92
CA ASN A 62 3.19 -12.21 -0.57
C ASN A 62 1.95 -11.91 0.28
N THR A 63 1.38 -12.94 0.90
CA THR A 63 0.14 -12.87 1.68
C THR A 63 0.36 -12.87 3.19
N ARG A 64 1.61 -13.02 3.62
CA ARG A 64 1.94 -13.02 5.04
C ARG A 64 1.72 -11.62 5.63
N LEU A 65 0.93 -11.54 6.68
CA LEU A 65 0.69 -10.32 7.45
C LEU A 65 0.96 -10.60 8.92
N VAL A 66 2.00 -10.03 9.48
CA VAL A 66 2.43 -10.30 10.87
C VAL A 66 2.41 -9.05 11.74
N GLN A 67 2.49 -7.87 11.14
CA GLN A 67 2.53 -6.61 11.86
C GLN A 67 1.80 -5.51 11.08
N CYS A 68 1.05 -4.67 11.79
CA CYS A 68 0.41 -3.49 11.22
C CYS A 68 0.82 -2.26 12.03
N ASN A 69 1.04 -1.14 11.35
CA ASN A 69 1.46 0.09 11.98
C ASN A 69 0.64 1.27 11.48
N VAL A 70 0.55 2.30 12.31
CA VAL A 70 0.00 3.61 11.97
C VAL A 70 1.09 4.66 12.11
N SER A 71 1.20 5.53 11.11
CA SER A 71 2.06 6.71 11.14
C SER A 71 1.20 7.96 11.01
N PHE A 72 1.12 8.77 12.06
CA PHE A 72 0.44 10.06 12.01
C PHE A 72 1.44 11.20 11.79
N ASN A 73 1.12 12.11 10.88
CA ASN A 73 1.99 13.20 10.43
C ASN A 73 1.23 14.52 10.50
N VAL A 74 1.66 15.41 11.38
CA VAL A 74 0.96 16.67 11.67
C VAL A 74 1.00 17.64 10.49
N ARG A 75 2.15 17.68 9.77
CA ARG A 75 2.39 18.70 8.74
C ARG A 75 2.46 18.10 7.34
N LYS A 76 1.88 18.81 6.38
CA LYS A 76 2.18 18.66 4.96
C LYS A 76 3.69 18.83 4.72
N GLY A 77 4.23 18.13 3.72
CA GLY A 77 5.66 18.15 3.44
C GLY A 77 6.50 17.32 4.42
N THR A 78 5.89 16.46 5.23
CA THR A 78 6.62 15.47 6.06
C THR A 78 7.05 14.30 5.20
N LEU A 79 8.38 14.05 5.16
CA LEU A 79 8.95 12.89 4.50
C LEU A 79 9.37 11.84 5.53
N ARG A 80 9.04 10.58 5.26
CA ARG A 80 9.54 9.40 5.97
C ARG A 80 10.06 8.39 4.96
N GLY A 81 11.31 7.99 5.07
CA GLY A 81 11.91 7.04 4.14
C GLY A 81 13.30 7.43 3.68
N MET A 82 13.89 6.66 2.79
CA MET A 82 13.37 5.42 2.16
C MET A 82 13.83 4.22 2.99
N HIS A 83 12.91 3.42 3.48
CA HIS A 83 13.21 2.34 4.45
C HIS A 83 12.96 0.95 3.88
N TYR A 84 13.81 0.01 4.24
CA TYR A 84 13.66 -1.43 3.97
C TYR A 84 14.35 -2.25 5.06
N GLN A 85 14.15 -3.55 5.05
CA GLN A 85 14.95 -4.49 5.86
C GLN A 85 15.76 -5.41 4.95
N ASP A 86 17.03 -5.63 5.33
CA ASP A 86 17.92 -6.60 4.68
C ASP A 86 17.51 -8.04 5.02
N GLU A 87 17.94 -8.98 4.18
CA GLU A 87 17.90 -10.39 4.49
C GLU A 87 18.64 -10.71 5.83
N PRO A 88 18.14 -11.67 6.61
CA PRO A 88 17.03 -12.59 6.32
C PRO A 88 15.65 -12.07 6.70
N HIS A 89 15.50 -10.80 7.03
CA HIS A 89 14.27 -10.18 7.53
C HIS A 89 13.64 -9.22 6.52
N GLY A 90 13.81 -9.51 5.23
CA GLY A 90 13.14 -8.77 4.16
C GLY A 90 11.62 -8.69 4.39
N GLU A 91 11.02 -7.53 4.10
CA GLU A 91 9.62 -7.28 4.37
C GLU A 91 8.89 -6.76 3.14
N ALA A 92 7.74 -7.35 2.82
CA ALA A 92 6.77 -6.73 1.93
C ALA A 92 5.83 -5.83 2.73
N LYS A 93 5.34 -4.77 2.09
CA LYS A 93 4.42 -3.80 2.69
C LYS A 93 3.17 -3.64 1.84
N LEU A 94 2.01 -3.51 2.49
CA LEU A 94 0.80 -2.99 1.87
C LEU A 94 0.45 -1.66 2.54
N VAL A 95 0.59 -0.57 1.79
CA VAL A 95 0.50 0.82 2.30
C VAL A 95 -0.78 1.45 1.82
N ARG A 96 -1.46 2.19 2.70
CA ARG A 96 -2.58 3.07 2.36
C ARG A 96 -2.64 4.31 3.23
N CYS A 97 -3.21 5.38 2.71
CA CYS A 97 -3.51 6.58 3.46
C CYS A 97 -4.96 6.49 4.00
N THR A 98 -5.12 6.60 5.33
CA THR A 98 -6.44 6.52 6.00
C THR A 98 -7.01 7.90 6.33
N GLN A 99 -6.15 8.93 6.37
CA GLN A 99 -6.54 10.34 6.52
C GLN A 99 -5.56 11.23 5.74
N GLY A 100 -6.06 12.21 5.01
CA GLY A 100 -5.24 13.08 4.19
C GLY A 100 -4.79 12.41 2.89
N ALA A 101 -3.57 12.73 2.45
CA ALA A 101 -2.98 12.20 1.22
C ALA A 101 -1.46 12.15 1.29
N ILE A 102 -0.86 11.18 0.59
CA ILE A 102 0.58 11.01 0.46
C ILE A 102 0.98 10.80 -1.00
N TYR A 103 2.20 11.20 -1.32
CA TYR A 103 2.95 10.74 -2.47
C TYR A 103 3.84 9.59 -2.00
N ASP A 104 3.41 8.37 -2.29
CA ASP A 104 4.02 7.13 -1.83
C ASP A 104 5.01 6.62 -2.87
N VAL A 105 6.25 6.34 -2.47
CA VAL A 105 7.37 6.02 -3.37
C VAL A 105 7.98 4.68 -2.99
N ALA A 106 8.19 3.84 -4.00
CA ALA A 106 8.96 2.61 -3.88
C ALA A 106 10.15 2.60 -4.86
N VAL A 107 11.32 2.17 -4.38
CA VAL A 107 12.55 2.01 -5.16
C VAL A 107 12.93 0.54 -5.17
N ASP A 108 13.17 -0.02 -6.33
CA ASP A 108 13.59 -1.41 -6.48
C ASP A 108 15.12 -1.52 -6.22
N LEU A 109 15.49 -2.15 -5.12
CA LEU A 109 16.89 -2.38 -4.73
C LEU A 109 17.36 -3.81 -4.98
N ARG A 110 16.55 -4.65 -5.61
CA ARG A 110 16.86 -6.06 -5.89
C ARG A 110 17.84 -6.17 -7.06
N PRO A 111 19.10 -6.62 -6.86
CA PRO A 111 20.12 -6.61 -7.91
C PRO A 111 19.78 -7.44 -9.16
N GLN A 112 18.93 -8.46 -9.01
CA GLN A 112 18.53 -9.34 -10.11
C GLN A 112 17.23 -8.90 -10.80
N SER A 113 16.62 -7.80 -10.33
CA SER A 113 15.37 -7.28 -10.92
C SER A 113 15.65 -6.56 -12.23
N PRO A 114 14.77 -6.72 -13.25
CA PRO A 114 14.86 -5.95 -14.49
C PRO A 114 14.62 -4.45 -14.26
N THR A 115 14.09 -4.08 -13.09
CA THR A 115 13.83 -2.68 -12.71
C THR A 115 14.74 -2.19 -11.57
N PHE A 116 15.89 -2.84 -11.37
CA PHE A 116 16.89 -2.43 -10.38
C PHE A 116 17.23 -0.94 -10.47
N GLN A 117 17.27 -0.26 -9.33
CA GLN A 117 17.49 1.19 -9.17
C GLN A 117 16.41 2.09 -9.79
N GLN A 118 15.33 1.54 -10.32
CA GLN A 118 14.20 2.35 -10.75
C GLN A 118 13.22 2.58 -9.59
N TRP A 119 12.42 3.61 -9.71
CA TRP A 119 11.39 3.94 -8.72
C TRP A 119 10.03 4.18 -9.37
N VAL A 120 8.98 4.02 -8.58
CA VAL A 120 7.60 4.36 -8.94
C VAL A 120 6.96 5.12 -7.78
N ALA A 121 5.99 5.96 -8.09
CA ALA A 121 5.17 6.62 -7.10
C ALA A 121 3.69 6.52 -7.42
N ALA A 122 2.88 6.56 -6.36
CA ALA A 122 1.43 6.63 -6.43
C ALA A 122 0.91 7.68 -5.43
N VAL A 123 -0.16 8.38 -5.79
CA VAL A 123 -0.90 9.21 -4.82
C VAL A 123 -1.91 8.32 -4.10
N LEU A 124 -1.71 8.13 -2.80
CA LEU A 124 -2.63 7.41 -1.93
C LEU A 124 -3.35 8.41 -1.02
N SER A 125 -4.67 8.31 -0.92
CA SER A 125 -5.46 9.22 -0.08
C SER A 125 -6.64 8.52 0.58
N ALA A 126 -7.15 9.13 1.65
CA ALA A 126 -8.39 8.70 2.29
C ALA A 126 -9.58 8.72 1.32
N GLU A 127 -9.53 9.60 0.31
CA GLU A 127 -10.57 9.75 -0.70
C GLU A 127 -10.50 8.65 -1.76
N ASN A 128 -9.34 8.43 -2.41
CA ASN A 128 -9.20 7.44 -3.47
C ASN A 128 -9.08 6.00 -2.95
N ARG A 129 -8.67 5.82 -1.69
CA ARG A 129 -8.50 4.51 -1.01
C ARG A 129 -7.59 3.53 -1.74
N HIS A 130 -6.72 4.04 -2.61
CA HIS A 130 -5.72 3.23 -3.28
C HIS A 130 -4.67 2.74 -2.26
N MET A 131 -4.08 1.61 -2.58
CA MET A 131 -3.01 1.00 -1.80
C MET A 131 -1.84 0.68 -2.71
N LEU A 132 -0.64 0.65 -2.17
CA LEU A 132 0.56 0.19 -2.88
C LEU A 132 1.11 -1.05 -2.19
N PHE A 133 1.20 -2.15 -2.93
CA PHE A 133 1.94 -3.33 -2.50
C PHE A 133 3.39 -3.20 -2.96
N ILE A 134 4.32 -3.34 -2.03
CA ILE A 134 5.75 -3.18 -2.22
C ILE A 134 6.41 -4.48 -1.73
N PRO A 135 7.08 -5.26 -2.60
CA PRO A 135 7.70 -6.52 -2.24
C PRO A 135 8.98 -6.33 -1.41
N GLU A 136 9.49 -7.43 -0.89
CA GLU A 136 10.80 -7.50 -0.23
C GLU A 136 11.90 -6.99 -1.15
N GLY A 137 12.96 -6.40 -0.56
CA GLY A 137 14.09 -5.86 -1.31
C GLY A 137 13.81 -4.54 -2.01
N CYS A 138 12.68 -3.91 -1.73
CA CYS A 138 12.36 -2.55 -2.20
C CYS A 138 12.39 -1.56 -1.04
N ALA A 139 13.01 -0.39 -1.24
CA ALA A 139 12.93 0.70 -0.28
C ALA A 139 11.63 1.48 -0.46
N HIS A 140 11.01 1.87 0.65
CA HIS A 140 9.74 2.57 0.70
C HIS A 140 9.84 3.88 1.48
N GLY A 141 9.16 4.90 1.00
CA GLY A 141 8.99 6.17 1.70
C GLY A 141 7.83 6.98 1.13
N PHE A 142 7.42 7.99 1.86
CA PHE A 142 6.33 8.87 1.41
C PHE A 142 6.54 10.32 1.81
N LEU A 143 5.92 11.22 1.05
CA LEU A 143 5.78 12.63 1.35
C LEU A 143 4.30 12.96 1.58
N THR A 144 3.97 13.58 2.72
CA THR A 144 2.59 14.01 2.99
C THR A 144 2.19 15.19 2.12
N LEU A 145 1.00 15.12 1.51
CA LEU A 145 0.42 16.16 0.64
C LEU A 145 -0.61 17.03 1.36
N ALA A 146 -0.96 16.68 2.60
CA ALA A 146 -1.88 17.41 3.46
C ALA A 146 -1.41 17.40 4.90
N ASP A 147 -1.92 18.35 5.71
CA ASP A 147 -1.75 18.32 7.16
C ASP A 147 -2.58 17.18 7.78
N ASN A 148 -2.19 16.72 8.96
CA ASN A 148 -2.88 15.68 9.72
C ASN A 148 -3.12 14.41 8.91
N THR A 149 -2.07 13.95 8.23
CA THR A 149 -2.10 12.76 7.37
C THR A 149 -1.78 11.50 8.16
N GLU A 150 -2.64 10.48 8.05
CA GLU A 150 -2.44 9.17 8.66
C GLU A 150 -2.19 8.11 7.59
N VAL A 151 -1.14 7.34 7.79
CA VAL A 151 -0.73 6.22 6.92
C VAL A 151 -0.82 4.92 7.73
N PHE A 152 -1.59 3.98 7.23
CA PHE A 152 -1.67 2.63 7.74
C PHE A 152 -0.90 1.69 6.81
N TYR A 153 -0.05 0.85 7.36
CA TYR A 153 0.66 -0.16 6.56
C TYR A 153 0.77 -1.50 7.27
N GLN A 154 0.69 -2.54 6.48
CA GLN A 154 0.77 -3.93 6.87
C GLN A 154 2.09 -4.50 6.37
N MET A 155 2.74 -5.33 7.18
CA MET A 155 4.06 -5.87 6.92
C MET A 155 4.04 -7.40 6.93
N SER A 156 4.81 -7.99 6.01
CA SER A 156 4.97 -9.44 5.92
C SER A 156 5.98 -10.00 6.93
N GLU A 157 6.81 -9.14 7.54
CA GLU A 157 7.80 -9.53 8.54
C GLU A 157 7.74 -8.59 9.76
N PHE A 158 8.22 -9.08 10.90
CA PHE A 158 8.39 -8.26 12.09
C PHE A 158 9.49 -7.21 11.88
N TYR A 159 9.43 -6.14 12.66
CA TYR A 159 10.50 -5.15 12.65
C TYR A 159 11.74 -5.68 13.41
N TYR A 160 12.87 -5.75 12.70
CA TYR A 160 14.18 -6.11 13.22
C TYR A 160 15.14 -4.91 13.10
N PRO A 161 15.47 -4.25 14.22
CA PRO A 161 16.34 -3.07 14.20
C PRO A 161 17.70 -3.32 13.54
N GLU A 162 18.26 -4.52 13.72
CA GLU A 162 19.54 -4.95 13.15
C GLU A 162 19.51 -5.12 11.63
N SER A 163 18.34 -5.40 11.06
CA SER A 163 18.14 -5.51 9.61
C SER A 163 17.60 -4.23 8.97
N ALA A 164 17.18 -3.24 9.80
CA ALA A 164 16.62 -2.01 9.31
C ALA A 164 17.67 -1.15 8.58
N ARG A 165 17.39 -0.81 7.33
CA ARG A 165 18.21 -0.02 6.41
C ARG A 165 17.42 1.13 5.81
N GLY A 166 18.13 1.98 5.11
CA GLY A 166 17.52 3.02 4.30
C GLY A 166 18.48 3.53 3.22
N VAL A 167 17.87 4.16 2.23
CA VAL A 167 18.58 4.97 1.23
C VAL A 167 18.07 6.40 1.31
N ARG A 168 18.92 7.35 0.93
CA ARG A 168 18.55 8.76 1.05
C ARG A 168 17.51 9.15 0.00
N PHE A 169 16.56 9.96 0.39
CA PHE A 169 15.44 10.41 -0.44
C PHE A 169 15.85 11.22 -1.68
N ASP A 170 17.03 11.83 -1.66
CA ASP A 170 17.62 12.65 -2.73
C ASP A 170 18.89 12.01 -3.32
N ASP A 171 19.07 10.71 -3.11
CA ASP A 171 20.21 9.98 -3.63
C ASP A 171 20.29 10.09 -5.16
N PRO A 172 21.46 10.50 -5.71
CA PRO A 172 21.64 10.67 -7.15
C PRO A 172 21.48 9.38 -7.95
N ALA A 173 21.62 8.20 -7.31
CA ALA A 173 21.43 6.92 -7.99
C ALA A 173 19.98 6.72 -8.44
N PHE A 174 19.00 7.30 -7.73
CA PHE A 174 17.58 7.10 -8.02
C PHE A 174 16.91 8.29 -8.69
N GLN A 175 17.38 9.52 -8.41
CA GLN A 175 16.82 10.78 -8.93
C GLN A 175 15.29 10.89 -8.72
N ILE A 176 14.82 10.57 -7.50
CA ILE A 176 13.40 10.63 -7.17
C ILE A 176 12.88 12.07 -7.32
N SER A 177 11.82 12.24 -8.10
CA SER A 177 11.15 13.54 -8.26
C SER A 177 10.04 13.68 -7.23
N TRP A 178 10.25 14.50 -6.22
CA TRP A 178 9.24 14.82 -5.21
C TRP A 178 8.34 15.95 -5.70
N PRO A 179 7.00 15.84 -5.55
CA PRO A 179 6.06 16.81 -6.12
C PRO A 179 6.03 18.14 -5.39
N GLU A 180 6.51 18.17 -4.14
CA GLU A 180 6.49 19.34 -3.27
C GLU A 180 7.76 19.43 -2.42
N LYS A 181 7.96 20.60 -1.81
CA LYS A 181 9.09 20.83 -0.90
C LYS A 181 8.98 19.96 0.35
N ILE A 182 10.08 19.37 0.76
CA ILE A 182 10.20 18.64 2.01
C ILE A 182 10.43 19.66 3.14
N GLU A 183 9.47 19.73 4.08
CA GLU A 183 9.49 20.65 5.21
C GLU A 183 9.96 19.97 6.50
N VAL A 184 9.61 18.69 6.66
CA VAL A 184 9.92 17.90 7.85
C VAL A 184 10.50 16.55 7.45
N ILE A 185 11.67 16.23 7.98
CA ILE A 185 12.35 14.96 7.79
C ILE A 185 13.20 14.64 9.01
N SER A 186 13.31 13.37 9.39
CA SER A 186 14.18 12.98 10.50
C SER A 186 15.67 13.13 10.12
N GLU A 187 16.52 13.33 11.12
CA GLU A 187 17.97 13.37 10.90
C GLU A 187 18.48 12.05 10.32
N ARG A 188 17.97 10.92 10.82
CA ARG A 188 18.30 9.59 10.28
C ARG A 188 18.03 9.50 8.79
N ASP A 189 16.83 9.92 8.34
CA ASP A 189 16.42 9.79 6.94
C ASP A 189 17.18 10.75 6.02
N ARG A 190 17.66 11.87 6.57
CA ARG A 190 18.46 12.87 5.87
C ARG A 190 19.90 12.42 5.65
N THR A 191 20.44 11.57 6.55
CA THR A 191 21.86 11.29 6.63
C THR A 191 22.26 9.88 6.19
N TYR A 192 21.34 9.15 5.56
CA TYR A 192 21.74 7.89 4.92
C TYR A 192 22.86 8.13 3.92
N PRO A 193 23.88 7.24 3.85
CA PRO A 193 24.94 7.36 2.87
C PRO A 193 24.42 7.18 1.44
N ASP A 194 25.18 7.65 0.46
CA ASP A 194 24.88 7.35 -0.94
C ASP A 194 24.81 5.85 -1.20
N PHE A 195 23.83 5.45 -1.98
CA PHE A 195 23.63 4.06 -2.37
C PHE A 195 24.85 3.54 -3.17
N LYS A 196 25.30 2.36 -2.81
CA LYS A 196 26.35 1.65 -3.53
C LYS A 196 25.78 0.33 -4.02
N ALA A 197 25.76 0.16 -5.35
CA ALA A 197 25.30 -1.06 -5.99
C ALA A 197 26.25 -2.24 -5.74
#